data_8f970735c4020ed67c45692fed2dbfff
#
_entry.id   8f970735c4020ed67c45692fed2dbfff
#
_cell.length_a   1.000
_cell.length_b   1.000
_cell.length_c   1.000
_cell.angle_alpha   90.00
_cell.angle_beta   90.00
_cell.angle_gamma   90.00
#
_symmetry.space_group_name_H-M   'P 1'
#
loop_
_entity.id
_entity.type
_entity.pdbx_description
1 polymer ?
#
loop_
_entity_poly.entity_id
_entity_poly.type
_entity_poly.pdbx_seq_one_letter_code
_entity_poly.pdbx_strand_id
1 'polypeptide(L)'
;MTRLETPRAAPALASALGVAAAVANDQDAGHTDESAPIRKAAILLVSLEQPLASQLLAQLDRSAVEAVTLEIARLERIAPAEQQAVLEEFYGLGLRRLRFVFEDLVKMDDTDIREAYHDEDVATWALALGGAARPVRAKVLRALSALAAGGLSRALDQLGPFRLDDAEAAQMDVAERLRRLHDHGRLTLPDPNGQEAILV
;
A
#
# COMPACT_ATOMS: atom_id res chain seq x y z
N MET A 1 32.06 20.15 4.73
CA MET A 1 30.66 20.31 5.21
C MET A 1 29.81 19.37 4.41
N THR A 2 29.64 18.15 4.88
CA THR A 2 28.95 17.08 4.20
C THR A 2 27.49 17.11 4.66
N ARG A 3 26.58 17.43 3.73
CA ARG A 3 25.14 17.44 3.95
C ARG A 3 24.68 15.99 4.02
N LEU A 4 24.31 15.53 5.21
CA LEU A 4 23.62 14.26 5.42
C LEU A 4 22.22 14.37 4.79
N GLU A 5 22.02 13.68 3.67
CA GLU A 5 20.69 13.47 3.09
C GLU A 5 19.91 12.55 4.03
N THR A 6 18.86 13.09 4.61
CA THR A 6 17.86 12.33 5.40
C THR A 6 17.17 11.30 4.49
N PRO A 7 17.06 10.04 4.89
CA PRO A 7 16.42 9.02 4.08
C PRO A 7 14.92 9.30 3.91
N ARG A 8 14.47 9.18 2.68
CA ARG A 8 13.11 9.43 2.15
C ARG A 8 12.03 8.43 2.66
N ALA A 9 12.26 7.85 3.85
CA ALA A 9 11.41 6.81 4.42
C ALA A 9 10.19 7.33 5.23
N ALA A 10 10.19 8.59 5.65
CA ALA A 10 9.17 9.15 6.52
C ALA A 10 7.73 9.12 5.95
N PRO A 11 7.46 9.43 4.65
CA PRO A 11 6.10 9.39 4.12
C PRO A 11 5.54 7.95 4.00
N ALA A 12 6.39 6.96 3.78
CA ALA A 12 5.96 5.56 3.71
C ALA A 12 5.52 5.02 5.08
N LEU A 13 6.18 5.48 6.14
CA LEU A 13 5.89 5.09 7.52
C LEU A 13 4.56 5.71 8.03
N ALA A 14 4.31 6.96 7.68
CA ALA A 14 3.05 7.65 8.02
C ALA A 14 1.84 7.01 7.34
N SER A 15 2.02 6.56 6.11
CA SER A 15 0.97 5.88 5.35
C SER A 15 0.62 4.51 5.94
N ALA A 16 1.62 3.77 6.45
CA ALA A 16 1.37 2.49 7.13
C ALA A 16 0.60 2.65 8.45
N LEU A 17 0.81 3.76 9.17
CA LEU A 17 0.03 4.10 10.37
C LEU A 17 -1.37 4.62 10.02
N GLY A 18 -1.53 5.33 8.90
CA GLY A 18 -2.83 5.77 8.38
C GLY A 18 -3.73 4.59 8.02
N VAL A 19 -3.16 3.49 7.49
CA VAL A 19 -3.88 2.23 7.25
C VAL A 19 -4.36 1.59 8.56
N ALA A 20 -3.56 1.62 9.62
CA ALA A 20 -3.97 1.13 10.94
C ALA A 20 -5.10 1.97 11.56
N ALA A 21 -5.14 3.29 11.28
CA ALA A 21 -6.20 4.19 11.74
C ALA A 21 -7.47 4.11 10.87
N ALA A 22 -7.34 3.86 9.56
CA ALA A 22 -8.49 3.73 8.65
C ALA A 22 -9.29 2.45 8.88
N VAL A 23 -8.64 1.36 9.32
CA VAL A 23 -9.32 0.11 9.72
C VAL A 23 -10.18 0.32 10.98
N ALA A 24 -9.87 1.32 11.81
CA ALA A 24 -10.67 1.65 13.00
C ALA A 24 -11.98 2.41 12.68
N ASN A 25 -12.19 2.86 11.44
CA ASN A 25 -13.34 3.71 11.08
C ASN A 25 -14.42 3.01 10.24
N ASP A 26 -14.30 1.70 10.02
CA ASP A 26 -15.34 0.90 9.34
C ASP A 26 -16.33 0.34 10.39
N GLN A 27 -17.36 1.12 10.69
CA GLN A 27 -18.47 0.73 11.53
C GLN A 27 -19.42 -0.18 10.73
N ASP A 28 -19.10 -1.45 10.61
CA ASP A 28 -20.15 -2.49 10.60
C ASP A 28 -19.62 -3.89 10.91
N ALA A 29 -20.33 -4.54 11.84
CA ALA A 29 -20.41 -5.97 12.12
C ALA A 29 -19.24 -6.68 12.84
N GLY A 30 -19.45 -6.93 14.12
CA GLY A 30 -18.97 -8.12 14.84
C GLY A 30 -17.65 -7.95 15.57
N HIS A 31 -17.74 -7.79 16.90
CA HIS A 31 -16.71 -7.93 17.96
C HIS A 31 -15.35 -8.49 17.53
N THR A 32 -14.68 -7.84 16.63
CA THR A 32 -13.22 -7.89 16.50
C THR A 32 -12.68 -6.80 17.41
N ASP A 33 -11.81 -7.18 18.31
CA ASP A 33 -11.18 -6.34 19.33
C ASP A 33 -10.60 -5.05 18.68
N GLU A 34 -11.38 -3.99 18.67
CA GLU A 34 -11.03 -2.67 18.11
C GLU A 34 -9.79 -2.07 18.81
N SER A 35 -9.41 -2.65 19.95
CA SER A 35 -8.21 -2.30 20.70
C SER A 35 -6.93 -2.87 20.05
N ALA A 36 -7.01 -3.95 19.28
CA ALA A 36 -5.85 -4.63 18.73
C ALA A 36 -5.02 -3.77 17.75
N PRO A 37 -5.60 -3.04 16.77
CA PRO A 37 -4.82 -2.17 15.88
C PRO A 37 -4.24 -0.96 16.62
N ILE A 38 -4.98 -0.37 17.56
CA ILE A 38 -4.49 0.77 18.37
C ILE A 38 -3.35 0.32 19.28
N ARG A 39 -3.45 -0.87 19.87
CA ARG A 39 -2.38 -1.48 20.66
C ARG A 39 -1.12 -1.74 19.85
N LYS A 40 -1.24 -2.26 18.63
CA LYS A 40 -0.09 -2.44 17.71
C LYS A 40 0.57 -1.10 17.38
N ALA A 41 -0.22 -0.06 17.09
CA ALA A 41 0.29 1.29 16.84
C ALA A 41 1.02 1.85 18.07
N ALA A 42 0.50 1.65 19.27
CA ALA A 42 1.12 2.06 20.51
C ALA A 42 2.46 1.34 20.74
N ILE A 43 2.51 0.01 20.56
CA ILE A 43 3.74 -0.79 20.67
C ILE A 43 4.78 -0.32 19.65
N LEU A 44 4.37 -0.08 18.40
CA LEU A 44 5.26 0.42 17.36
C LEU A 44 5.89 1.77 17.76
N LEU A 45 5.07 2.75 18.18
CA LEU A 45 5.55 4.07 18.55
C LEU A 45 6.52 4.06 19.73
N VAL A 46 6.26 3.21 20.73
CA VAL A 46 7.18 3.04 21.89
C VAL A 46 8.48 2.34 21.47
N SER A 47 8.44 1.53 20.42
CA SER A 47 9.61 0.79 19.91
C SER A 47 10.50 1.62 18.97
N LEU A 48 10.04 2.79 18.54
CA LEU A 48 10.78 3.70 17.64
C LEU A 48 11.59 4.74 18.46
N GLU A 49 12.64 5.25 17.85
CA GLU A 49 13.38 6.40 18.39
C GLU A 49 12.47 7.64 18.43
N GLN A 50 12.61 8.45 19.48
CA GLN A 50 11.78 9.63 19.75
C GLN A 50 11.59 10.56 18.56
N PRO A 51 12.60 10.92 17.75
CA PRO A 51 12.41 11.80 16.59
C PRO A 51 11.46 11.18 15.56
N LEU A 52 11.56 9.87 15.33
CA LEU A 52 10.75 9.16 14.35
C LEU A 52 9.30 8.99 14.84
N ALA A 53 9.12 8.62 16.11
CA ALA A 53 7.82 8.56 16.74
C ALA A 53 7.09 9.91 16.72
N SER A 54 7.80 11.03 16.99
CA SER A 54 7.24 12.37 16.91
C SER A 54 6.81 12.77 15.50
N GLN A 55 7.59 12.41 14.48
CA GLN A 55 7.23 12.65 13.07
C GLN A 55 5.99 11.89 12.65
N LEU A 56 5.83 10.64 13.11
CA LEU A 56 4.65 9.83 12.83
C LEU A 56 3.41 10.39 13.51
N LEU A 57 3.51 10.75 14.81
CA LEU A 57 2.41 11.36 15.55
C LEU A 57 1.95 12.69 14.92
N ALA A 58 2.86 13.48 14.37
CA ALA A 58 2.53 14.74 13.69
C ALA A 58 1.71 14.56 12.40
N GLN A 59 1.68 13.36 11.84
CA GLN A 59 0.93 13.05 10.61
C GLN A 59 -0.43 12.38 10.87
N LEU A 60 -0.71 12.01 12.13
CA LEU A 60 -1.99 11.46 12.54
C LEU A 60 -3.00 12.59 12.83
N ASP A 61 -4.26 12.30 12.64
CA ASP A 61 -5.32 13.19 13.11
C ASP A 61 -5.39 13.19 14.65
N ARG A 62 -6.07 14.19 15.19
CA ARG A 62 -6.16 14.40 16.64
C ARG A 62 -6.77 13.21 17.37
N SER A 63 -7.80 12.58 16.81
CA SER A 63 -8.50 11.46 17.45
C SER A 63 -7.60 10.22 17.52
N ALA A 64 -6.85 9.94 16.45
CA ALA A 64 -5.86 8.85 16.42
C ALA A 64 -4.71 9.10 17.44
N VAL A 65 -4.21 10.35 17.54
CA VAL A 65 -3.18 10.70 18.51
C VAL A 65 -3.70 10.48 19.95
N GLU A 66 -4.93 10.93 20.24
CA GLU A 66 -5.54 10.74 21.57
C GLU A 66 -5.71 9.25 21.91
N ALA A 67 -6.23 8.45 20.97
CA ALA A 67 -6.42 7.01 21.14
C ALA A 67 -5.11 6.26 21.39
N VAL A 68 -4.10 6.52 20.56
CA VAL A 68 -2.79 5.86 20.68
C VAL A 68 -2.06 6.31 21.95
N THR A 69 -2.11 7.58 22.30
CA THR A 69 -1.48 8.10 23.54
C THR A 69 -2.12 7.47 24.78
N LEU A 70 -3.45 7.31 24.78
CA LEU A 70 -4.15 6.63 25.87
C LEU A 70 -3.72 5.16 25.97
N GLU A 71 -3.55 4.49 24.84
CA GLU A 71 -3.11 3.10 24.83
C GLU A 71 -1.65 2.96 25.25
N ILE A 72 -0.76 3.88 24.86
CA ILE A 72 0.62 3.93 25.36
C ILE A 72 0.64 4.00 26.89
N ALA A 73 -0.23 4.84 27.48
CA ALA A 73 -0.33 4.98 28.95
C ALA A 73 -0.85 3.70 29.64
N ARG A 74 -1.56 2.83 28.91
CA ARG A 74 -2.06 1.54 29.40
C ARG A 74 -1.06 0.39 29.22
N LEU A 75 -0.02 0.57 28.42
CA LEU A 75 1.02 -0.43 28.22
C LEU A 75 1.88 -0.58 29.49
N GLU A 76 1.55 -1.56 30.34
CA GLU A 76 2.35 -1.85 31.55
C GLU A 76 3.63 -2.62 31.22
N ARG A 77 3.50 -3.65 30.38
CA ARG A 77 4.60 -4.48 29.86
C ARG A 77 4.30 -4.94 28.45
N ILE A 78 5.28 -4.82 27.58
CA ILE A 78 5.24 -5.38 26.22
C ILE A 78 6.06 -6.65 26.24
N ALA A 79 5.44 -7.79 25.88
CA ALA A 79 6.20 -9.03 25.71
C ALA A 79 7.16 -8.90 24.52
N PRO A 80 8.43 -9.32 24.65
CA PRO A 80 9.40 -9.21 23.55
C PRO A 80 8.92 -9.87 22.24
N ALA A 81 8.18 -10.99 22.33
CA ALA A 81 7.60 -11.65 21.19
C ALA A 81 6.49 -10.82 20.51
N GLU A 82 5.66 -10.13 21.28
CA GLU A 82 4.63 -9.22 20.77
C GLU A 82 5.25 -8.02 20.06
N GLN A 83 6.27 -7.42 20.68
CA GLN A 83 7.02 -6.31 20.09
C GLN A 83 7.67 -6.72 18.75
N GLN A 84 8.32 -7.87 18.73
CA GLN A 84 8.97 -8.41 17.54
C GLN A 84 7.95 -8.64 16.42
N ALA A 85 6.81 -9.27 16.72
CA ALA A 85 5.75 -9.53 15.75
C ALA A 85 5.19 -8.24 15.14
N VAL A 86 4.95 -7.20 15.96
CA VAL A 86 4.48 -5.89 15.49
C VAL A 86 5.51 -5.21 14.59
N LEU A 87 6.79 -5.26 14.96
CA LEU A 87 7.85 -4.70 14.13
C LEU A 87 8.01 -5.44 12.80
N GLU A 88 7.95 -6.77 12.80
CA GLU A 88 8.01 -7.59 11.58
C GLU A 88 6.84 -7.31 10.65
N GLU A 89 5.62 -7.23 11.19
CA GLU A 89 4.42 -6.86 10.44
C GLU A 89 4.58 -5.47 9.79
N PHE A 90 5.02 -4.49 10.58
CA PHE A 90 5.23 -3.13 10.11
C PHE A 90 6.30 -3.02 9.02
N TYR A 91 7.45 -3.67 9.22
CA TYR A 91 8.50 -3.71 8.21
C TYR A 91 8.05 -4.44 6.94
N GLY A 92 7.27 -5.52 7.11
CA GLY A 92 6.68 -6.25 5.99
C GLY A 92 5.77 -5.36 5.13
N LEU A 93 4.87 -4.60 5.76
CA LEU A 93 3.98 -3.65 5.06
C LEU A 93 4.76 -2.54 4.35
N GLY A 94 5.75 -1.95 5.04
CA GLY A 94 6.61 -0.91 4.46
C GLY A 94 7.41 -1.42 3.26
N LEU A 95 7.96 -2.62 3.34
CA LEU A 95 8.71 -3.22 2.24
C LEU A 95 7.83 -3.56 1.04
N ARG A 96 6.61 -4.05 1.24
CA ARG A 96 5.65 -4.30 0.15
C ARG A 96 5.38 -3.03 -0.64
N ARG A 97 5.08 -1.93 0.06
CA ARG A 97 4.85 -0.63 -0.59
C ARG A 97 6.07 -0.12 -1.34
N LEU A 98 7.25 -0.15 -0.72
CA LEU A 98 8.48 0.41 -1.31
C LEU A 98 8.99 -0.39 -2.51
N ARG A 99 8.75 -1.71 -2.53
CA ARG A 99 9.25 -2.61 -3.57
C ARG A 99 8.25 -2.87 -4.69
N PHE A 100 6.97 -2.50 -4.51
CA PHE A 100 5.96 -2.71 -5.52
C PHE A 100 6.28 -1.90 -6.78
N VAL A 101 6.35 -2.57 -7.90
CA VAL A 101 6.51 -2.00 -9.24
C VAL A 101 5.37 -2.44 -10.15
N PHE A 102 5.22 -1.77 -11.31
CA PHE A 102 4.12 -2.05 -12.24
C PHE A 102 4.06 -3.51 -12.69
N GLU A 103 5.20 -4.17 -12.85
CA GLU A 103 5.32 -5.57 -13.25
C GLU A 103 4.72 -6.53 -12.22
N ASP A 104 4.64 -6.13 -10.95
CA ASP A 104 4.04 -6.94 -9.88
C ASP A 104 2.52 -7.09 -10.02
N LEU A 105 1.87 -6.35 -10.92
CA LEU A 105 0.47 -6.57 -11.31
C LEU A 105 0.17 -8.03 -11.68
N VAL A 106 1.15 -8.75 -12.21
CA VAL A 106 1.01 -10.19 -12.50
C VAL A 106 0.65 -11.01 -11.27
N LYS A 107 1.12 -10.60 -10.09
CA LYS A 107 0.95 -11.29 -8.81
C LYS A 107 -0.29 -10.82 -8.04
N MET A 108 -0.94 -9.74 -8.46
CA MET A 108 -2.10 -9.17 -7.78
C MET A 108 -3.37 -10.01 -8.03
N ASP A 109 -4.31 -9.92 -7.09
CA ASP A 109 -5.63 -10.48 -7.27
C ASP A 109 -6.43 -9.71 -8.33
N ASP A 110 -7.31 -10.42 -9.05
CA ASP A 110 -8.13 -9.82 -10.11
C ASP A 110 -9.12 -8.78 -9.56
N THR A 111 -9.53 -8.93 -8.30
CA THR A 111 -10.39 -7.97 -7.59
C THR A 111 -9.68 -6.66 -7.32
N ASP A 112 -8.43 -6.72 -6.90
CA ASP A 112 -7.60 -5.55 -6.59
C ASP A 112 -7.26 -4.76 -7.85
N ILE A 113 -7.00 -5.46 -8.97
CA ILE A 113 -6.79 -4.82 -10.28
C ILE A 113 -8.07 -4.09 -10.72
N ARG A 114 -9.25 -4.69 -10.54
CA ARG A 114 -10.54 -4.05 -10.88
C ARG A 114 -10.81 -2.83 -10.03
N GLU A 115 -10.49 -2.88 -8.74
CA GLU A 115 -10.63 -1.76 -7.82
C GLU A 115 -9.73 -0.58 -8.21
N ALA A 116 -8.54 -0.86 -8.71
CA ALA A 116 -7.59 0.16 -9.14
C ALA A 116 -7.90 0.77 -10.51
N TYR A 117 -8.63 0.04 -11.37
CA TYR A 117 -8.94 0.48 -12.72
C TYR A 117 -10.19 1.39 -12.74
N HIS A 118 -10.03 2.58 -13.30
CA HIS A 118 -11.12 3.51 -13.58
C HIS A 118 -11.19 3.82 -15.08
N ASP A 119 -12.39 3.85 -15.66
CA ASP A 119 -12.58 4.11 -17.08
C ASP A 119 -12.11 5.51 -17.52
N GLU A 120 -12.04 6.47 -16.61
CA GLU A 120 -11.53 7.82 -16.85
C GLU A 120 -10.03 7.84 -17.15
N ASP A 121 -9.29 6.80 -16.72
CA ASP A 121 -7.83 6.69 -16.84
C ASP A 121 -7.41 5.74 -17.97
N VAL A 122 -8.30 5.36 -18.85
CA VAL A 122 -8.03 4.35 -19.91
C VAL A 122 -6.80 4.70 -20.74
N ALA A 123 -6.53 5.97 -21.00
CA ALA A 123 -5.37 6.41 -21.77
C ALA A 123 -4.04 6.13 -21.03
N THR A 124 -3.98 6.41 -19.74
CA THR A 124 -2.81 6.13 -18.89
C THR A 124 -2.56 4.63 -18.79
N TRP A 125 -3.63 3.84 -18.57
CA TRP A 125 -3.52 2.38 -18.55
C TRP A 125 -3.09 1.80 -19.90
N ALA A 126 -3.62 2.33 -21.01
CA ALA A 126 -3.22 1.89 -22.35
C ALA A 126 -1.74 2.17 -22.62
N LEU A 127 -1.26 3.37 -22.26
CA LEU A 127 0.14 3.74 -22.43
C LEU A 127 1.06 2.89 -21.54
N ALA A 128 0.73 2.71 -20.27
CA ALA A 128 1.47 1.86 -19.34
C ALA A 128 1.56 0.41 -19.84
N LEU A 129 0.43 -0.15 -20.29
CA LEU A 129 0.38 -1.52 -20.82
C LEU A 129 1.00 -1.63 -22.21
N GLY A 130 1.04 -0.55 -23.00
CA GLY A 130 1.74 -0.49 -24.27
C GLY A 130 3.23 -0.80 -24.12
N GLY A 131 3.88 -0.25 -23.09
CA GLY A 131 5.27 -0.53 -22.73
C GLY A 131 5.49 -1.80 -21.89
N ALA A 132 4.43 -2.46 -21.42
CA ALA A 132 4.53 -3.58 -20.50
C ALA A 132 4.77 -4.92 -21.20
N ALA A 133 5.35 -5.88 -20.43
CA ALA A 133 5.49 -7.25 -20.85
C ALA A 133 4.12 -7.93 -21.08
N ARG A 134 4.08 -8.87 -22.03
CA ARG A 134 2.83 -9.61 -22.38
C ARG A 134 2.09 -10.22 -21.18
N PRO A 135 2.75 -10.84 -20.19
CA PRO A 135 2.06 -11.41 -19.02
C PRO A 135 1.28 -10.37 -18.22
N VAL A 136 1.85 -9.17 -18.01
CA VAL A 136 1.20 -8.07 -17.30
C VAL A 136 -0.05 -7.62 -18.05
N ARG A 137 0.06 -7.38 -19.36
CA ARG A 137 -1.06 -6.99 -20.21
C ARG A 137 -2.18 -8.03 -20.18
N ALA A 138 -1.84 -9.31 -20.36
CA ALA A 138 -2.81 -10.39 -20.32
C ALA A 138 -3.51 -10.51 -18.95
N LYS A 139 -2.77 -10.32 -17.85
CA LYS A 139 -3.30 -10.36 -16.49
C LYS A 139 -4.33 -9.24 -16.28
N VAL A 140 -3.99 -8.00 -16.62
CA VAL A 140 -4.88 -6.84 -16.46
C VAL A 140 -6.15 -7.01 -17.29
N LEU A 141 -6.02 -7.32 -18.59
CA LEU A 141 -7.18 -7.51 -19.46
C LEU A 141 -8.11 -8.64 -19.00
N ARG A 142 -7.56 -9.71 -18.43
CA ARG A 142 -8.35 -10.81 -17.88
C ARG A 142 -9.05 -10.44 -16.57
N ALA A 143 -8.42 -9.61 -15.75
CA ALA A 143 -8.98 -9.18 -14.46
C ALA A 143 -10.20 -8.27 -14.62
N LEU A 144 -10.25 -7.45 -15.67
CA LEU A 144 -11.28 -6.46 -15.92
C LEU A 144 -12.60 -7.09 -16.39
N SER A 145 -13.70 -6.35 -16.26
CA SER A 145 -14.98 -6.70 -16.90
C SER A 145 -14.84 -6.71 -18.42
N ALA A 146 -15.69 -7.45 -19.13
CA ALA A 146 -15.67 -7.51 -20.60
C ALA A 146 -15.78 -6.12 -21.25
N LEU A 147 -16.56 -5.22 -20.68
CA LEU A 147 -16.73 -3.84 -21.16
C LEU A 147 -15.44 -3.03 -20.98
N ALA A 148 -14.87 -3.03 -19.78
CA ALA A 148 -13.63 -2.32 -19.48
C ALA A 148 -12.44 -2.88 -20.25
N ALA A 149 -12.30 -4.20 -20.32
CA ALA A 149 -11.26 -4.86 -21.12
C ALA A 149 -11.38 -4.52 -22.63
N GLY A 150 -12.60 -4.50 -23.16
CA GLY A 150 -12.84 -4.10 -24.55
C GLY A 150 -12.53 -2.62 -24.81
N GLY A 151 -12.81 -1.73 -23.85
CA GLY A 151 -12.42 -0.32 -23.90
C GLY A 151 -10.91 -0.15 -23.92
N LEU A 152 -10.24 -0.81 -22.98
CA LEU A 152 -8.77 -0.77 -22.85
C LEU A 152 -8.06 -1.39 -24.04
N SER A 153 -8.56 -2.53 -24.58
CA SER A 153 -8.00 -3.13 -25.78
C SER A 153 -8.07 -2.19 -26.98
N ARG A 154 -9.20 -1.53 -27.19
CA ARG A 154 -9.34 -0.53 -28.27
C ARG A 154 -8.39 0.65 -28.09
N ALA A 155 -8.20 1.12 -26.86
CA ALA A 155 -7.24 2.18 -26.58
C ALA A 155 -5.79 1.73 -26.86
N LEU A 156 -5.45 0.49 -26.53
CA LEU A 156 -4.15 -0.11 -26.88
C LEU A 156 -3.95 -0.22 -28.41
N ASP A 157 -4.97 -0.64 -29.16
CA ASP A 157 -4.90 -0.74 -30.63
C ASP A 157 -4.79 0.63 -31.31
N GLN A 158 -5.35 1.68 -30.67
CA GLN A 158 -5.30 3.06 -31.11
C GLN A 158 -4.05 3.81 -30.63
N LEU A 159 -3.26 3.19 -29.75
CA LEU A 159 -2.03 3.77 -29.25
C LEU A 159 -1.01 3.87 -30.39
N GLY A 160 -0.89 5.02 -31.00
CA GLY A 160 0.11 5.27 -32.04
C GLY A 160 1.56 5.08 -31.52
N PRO A 161 2.55 5.46 -32.30
CA PRO A 161 3.94 5.46 -31.80
C PRO A 161 4.06 6.32 -30.54
N PHE A 162 4.61 5.76 -29.47
CA PHE A 162 4.87 6.44 -28.20
C PHE A 162 6.33 6.29 -27.79
N ARG A 163 6.79 7.16 -26.90
CA ARG A 163 8.14 7.06 -26.34
C ARG A 163 8.14 6.10 -25.17
N LEU A 164 9.26 5.40 -24.99
CA LEU A 164 9.43 4.48 -23.86
C LEU A 164 9.31 5.24 -22.51
N ASP A 165 9.93 6.43 -22.43
CA ASP A 165 9.87 7.28 -21.24
C ASP A 165 8.41 7.63 -20.82
N ASP A 166 7.53 7.85 -21.82
CA ASP A 166 6.11 8.15 -21.56
C ASP A 166 5.38 6.91 -21.01
N ALA A 167 5.70 5.74 -21.53
CA ALA A 167 5.14 4.48 -21.01
C ALA A 167 5.64 4.17 -19.59
N GLU A 168 6.92 4.39 -19.31
CA GLU A 168 7.51 4.23 -17.98
C GLU A 168 6.88 5.23 -16.98
N ALA A 169 6.68 6.48 -17.38
CA ALA A 169 5.98 7.48 -16.56
C ALA A 169 4.54 7.03 -16.25
N ALA A 170 3.80 6.54 -17.24
CA ALA A 170 2.46 6.01 -17.04
C ALA A 170 2.44 4.78 -16.11
N GLN A 171 3.44 3.90 -16.21
CA GLN A 171 3.60 2.76 -15.30
C GLN A 171 3.86 3.21 -13.86
N MET A 172 4.69 4.24 -13.66
CA MET A 172 4.93 4.84 -12.35
C MET A 172 3.65 5.45 -11.77
N ASP A 173 2.85 6.15 -12.57
CA ASP A 173 1.60 6.75 -12.13
C ASP A 173 0.59 5.68 -11.67
N VAL A 174 0.44 4.60 -12.43
CA VAL A 174 -0.42 3.47 -12.04
C VAL A 174 0.10 2.80 -10.77
N ALA A 175 1.40 2.52 -10.67
CA ALA A 175 1.99 1.91 -9.48
C ALA A 175 1.80 2.80 -8.23
N GLU A 176 1.96 4.11 -8.35
CA GLU A 176 1.73 5.04 -7.23
C GLU A 176 0.25 5.13 -6.82
N ARG A 177 -0.68 5.02 -7.78
CA ARG A 177 -2.11 4.89 -7.47
C ARG A 177 -2.40 3.62 -6.67
N LEU A 178 -1.86 2.48 -7.10
CA LEU A 178 -2.01 1.21 -6.39
C LEU A 178 -1.46 1.27 -4.97
N ARG A 179 -0.29 1.89 -4.78
CA ARG A 179 0.28 2.13 -3.45
C ARG A 179 -0.65 2.97 -2.58
N ARG A 180 -1.23 4.06 -3.13
CA ARG A 180 -2.19 4.89 -2.39
C ARG A 180 -3.46 4.13 -2.00
N LEU A 181 -4.00 3.31 -2.89
CA LEU A 181 -5.17 2.48 -2.58
C LEU A 181 -4.84 1.44 -1.50
N HIS A 182 -3.64 0.87 -1.53
CA HIS A 182 -3.14 -0.01 -0.47
C HIS A 182 -3.02 0.73 0.87
N ASP A 183 -2.46 1.95 0.86
CA ASP A 183 -2.32 2.79 2.05
C ASP A 183 -3.67 3.15 2.69
N HIS A 184 -4.74 3.18 1.89
CA HIS A 184 -6.12 3.38 2.36
C HIS A 184 -6.87 2.06 2.66
N GLY A 185 -6.17 0.93 2.64
CA GLY A 185 -6.76 -0.39 2.93
C GLY A 185 -7.73 -0.92 1.88
N ARG A 186 -7.80 -0.30 0.68
CA ARG A 186 -8.74 -0.67 -0.37
C ARG A 186 -8.30 -1.88 -1.20
N LEU A 187 -7.01 -2.19 -1.23
CA LEU A 187 -6.45 -3.34 -1.91
C LEU A 187 -5.19 -3.85 -1.20
N THR A 188 -4.75 -5.05 -1.56
CA THR A 188 -3.54 -5.68 -1.02
C THR A 188 -2.45 -5.76 -2.08
N LEU A 189 -1.27 -5.21 -1.79
CA LEU A 189 -0.10 -5.39 -2.65
C LEU A 189 0.53 -6.77 -2.42
N PRO A 190 1.05 -7.42 -3.49
CA PRO A 190 1.70 -8.71 -3.38
C PRO A 190 2.96 -8.63 -2.52
N ASP A 191 3.31 -9.74 -1.85
CA ASP A 191 4.57 -9.85 -1.11
C ASP A 191 5.75 -9.89 -2.10
N PRO A 192 6.73 -8.99 -1.98
CA PRO A 192 7.89 -8.96 -2.86
C PRO A 192 8.76 -10.21 -2.73
N ASN A 193 8.68 -10.94 -1.62
CA ASN A 193 9.51 -12.13 -1.36
C ASN A 193 8.84 -13.45 -1.77
N GLY A 194 7.59 -13.40 -2.26
CA GLY A 194 6.90 -14.60 -2.76
C GLY A 194 6.68 -15.71 -1.72
N GLN A 195 6.70 -15.39 -0.44
CA GLN A 195 6.29 -16.33 0.58
C GLN A 195 4.76 -16.44 0.53
N GLU A 196 4.27 -17.40 -0.24
CA GLU A 196 2.97 -18.02 0.05
C GLU A 196 3.00 -18.38 1.53
N ALA A 197 2.07 -17.80 2.29
CA ALA A 197 1.84 -18.23 3.65
C ALA A 197 1.51 -19.74 3.58
N ILE A 198 2.47 -20.58 3.92
CA ILE A 198 2.22 -21.99 4.17
C ILE A 198 1.33 -22.02 5.40
N LEU A 199 0.04 -22.08 5.18
CA LEU A 199 -0.92 -22.42 6.22
C LEU A 199 -0.64 -23.86 6.62
N VAL A 200 0.02 -24.03 7.77
CA VAL A 200 0.15 -25.31 8.48
C VAL A 200 -0.99 -25.44 9.48
#